data_2123ebf3012d012278fcd633a65081c7
#
_entry.id   2123ebf3012d012278fcd633a65081c7
#
_cell.length_a   1.000
_cell.length_b   1.000
_cell.length_c   1.000
_cell.angle_alpha   90.00
_cell.angle_beta   90.00
_cell.angle_gamma   90.00
#
_symmetry.space_group_name_H-M   'P 1'
#
loop_
_entity.id
_entity.type
_entity.pdbx_description
1 polymer ?
#
loop_
_entity_poly.entity_id
_entity_poly.type
_entity_poly.pdbx_seq_one_letter_code
_entity_poly.pdbx_strand_id
1 'polypeptide(L)'
;HSTVTELCTKSDIIEVGYRAATRMQMASQEAVVPERTTPLEAVSRGSVWLVTGGARGVTAACARAFGKQYGLRLALVGSTELVAVEPGWLDLDDAGVKTLKGRLMVEAKQRGEDPRRAWKVVEKTIEIRRSLAAFDAEGIEAHYFPCDLSEQEVVRQMVADVQCQVGPVRGIVHGAGFESACRFEKKTHAGFSATVFPKALGLEYILAATDEKMLGAVIGFGSTSGRFGGHGQADYAMANDLLAKIVGRVRADRNIPATVFHWHAWDEVGMASRPESRFVLEQFGLKFMPLAEGVQH
;
A
#
# COMPACT_ATOMS: atom_id res chain seq x y z
N HIS A 1 8.95 36.40 2.07
CA HIS A 1 10.36 36.73 2.40
C HIS A 1 11.20 35.46 2.60
N SER A 2 10.79 34.53 3.46
CA SER A 2 11.56 33.33 3.79
C SER A 2 11.86 32.44 2.58
N THR A 3 10.90 32.27 1.67
CA THR A 3 11.07 31.42 0.47
C THR A 3 12.15 31.97 -0.47
N VAL A 4 12.17 33.30 -0.68
CA VAL A 4 13.18 33.95 -1.55
C VAL A 4 14.56 33.85 -0.90
N THR A 5 14.63 34.06 0.41
CA THR A 5 15.89 33.93 1.16
C THR A 5 16.44 32.54 1.06
N GLU A 6 15.57 31.51 1.18
CA GLU A 6 15.96 30.10 1.08
C GLU A 6 16.48 29.72 -0.31
N LEU A 7 15.84 30.21 -1.37
CA LEU A 7 16.31 29.99 -2.75
C LEU A 7 17.69 30.64 -3.02
N CYS A 8 18.04 31.69 -2.28
CA CYS A 8 19.34 32.32 -2.38
C CYS A 8 20.40 31.74 -1.44
N THR A 9 20.01 30.87 -0.53
CA THR A 9 20.92 30.24 0.44
C THR A 9 21.61 29.02 -0.19
N LYS A 10 22.93 29.02 -0.17
CA LYS A 10 23.72 27.83 -0.52
C LYS A 10 23.66 26.86 0.64
N SER A 11 22.81 25.86 0.54
CA SER A 11 22.59 24.84 1.56
C SER A 11 22.41 23.47 0.90
N ASP A 12 23.02 22.45 1.46
CA ASP A 12 22.82 21.04 1.05
C ASP A 12 21.48 20.47 1.57
N ILE A 13 20.71 21.28 2.31
CA ILE A 13 19.43 20.88 2.87
C ILE A 13 18.34 21.06 1.83
N ILE A 14 17.74 19.97 1.39
CA ILE A 14 16.77 19.94 0.30
C ILE A 14 15.34 20.33 0.78
N GLU A 15 15.02 20.05 2.03
CA GLU A 15 13.69 20.30 2.59
C GLU A 15 13.80 21.12 3.87
N VAL A 16 13.16 22.29 3.87
CA VAL A 16 13.11 23.18 5.03
C VAL A 16 11.68 23.61 5.31
N GLY A 17 11.37 23.77 6.59
CA GLY A 17 10.13 24.37 7.06
C GLY A 17 10.41 25.58 7.91
N TYR A 18 9.40 26.42 8.11
CA TYR A 18 9.48 27.55 9.02
C TYR A 18 8.37 27.46 10.05
N ARG A 19 8.75 27.57 11.32
CA ARG A 19 7.81 27.69 12.43
C ARG A 19 8.02 29.08 13.04
N ALA A 20 7.05 29.97 12.84
CA ALA A 20 7.22 31.42 13.05
C ALA A 20 8.45 31.92 12.27
N ALA A 21 9.44 32.48 12.90
CA ALA A 21 10.68 32.96 12.25
C ALA A 21 11.82 31.91 12.29
N THR A 22 11.63 30.73 12.89
CA THR A 22 12.67 29.71 13.04
C THR A 22 12.70 28.78 11.84
N ARG A 23 13.86 28.69 11.18
CA ARG A 23 14.14 27.72 10.13
C ARG A 23 14.30 26.33 10.73
N MET A 24 13.56 25.40 10.21
CA MET A 24 13.53 24.00 10.66
C MET A 24 13.95 23.08 9.52
N GLN A 25 14.57 21.97 9.85
CA GLN A 25 14.83 20.88 8.93
C GLN A 25 14.30 19.57 9.50
N MET A 26 13.94 18.65 8.62
CA MET A 26 13.64 17.29 9.04
C MET A 26 14.94 16.51 9.28
N ALA A 27 14.98 15.75 10.37
CA ALA A 27 16.09 14.86 10.69
C ALA A 27 15.53 13.49 11.10
N SER A 28 16.21 12.41 10.67
CA SER A 28 15.96 11.08 11.21
C SER A 28 16.63 10.96 12.58
N GLN A 29 15.90 10.42 13.53
CA GLN A 29 16.37 10.25 14.90
C GLN A 29 16.05 8.82 15.36
N GLU A 30 17.03 8.17 15.95
CA GLU A 30 16.78 6.91 16.65
C GLU A 30 15.94 7.18 17.89
N ALA A 31 14.90 6.40 18.08
CA ALA A 31 13.99 6.53 19.21
C ALA A 31 13.54 5.16 19.69
N VAL A 32 13.49 5.00 21.03
CA VAL A 32 12.86 3.85 21.64
C VAL A 32 11.35 3.98 21.49
N VAL A 33 10.71 2.94 20.98
CA VAL A 33 9.24 2.89 20.92
C VAL A 33 8.73 2.73 22.36
N PRO A 34 7.97 3.70 22.89
CA PRO A 34 7.45 3.61 24.25
C PRO A 34 6.43 2.47 24.34
N GLU A 35 6.53 1.67 25.39
CA GLU A 35 5.50 0.69 25.70
C GLU A 35 4.17 1.39 25.92
N ARG A 36 3.15 0.94 25.22
CA ARG A 36 1.79 1.44 25.40
C ARG A 36 1.07 0.62 26.48
N THR A 37 0.75 1.27 27.57
CA THR A 37 0.03 0.63 28.69
C THR A 37 -1.46 0.44 28.43
N THR A 38 -2.03 1.23 27.50
CA THR A 38 -3.45 1.14 27.14
C THR A 38 -3.58 0.85 25.64
N PRO A 39 -4.22 -0.26 25.25
CA PRO A 39 -4.49 -0.53 23.84
C PRO A 39 -5.34 0.57 23.18
N LEU A 40 -5.14 0.80 21.90
CA LEU A 40 -6.05 1.64 21.13
C LEU A 40 -7.40 0.96 20.99
N GLU A 41 -8.49 1.68 21.20
CA GLU A 41 -9.85 1.17 21.00
C GLU A 41 -10.05 0.63 19.57
N ALA A 42 -9.39 1.26 18.58
CA ALA A 42 -9.42 0.83 17.19
C ALA A 42 -8.91 -0.60 16.95
N VAL A 43 -8.09 -1.16 17.84
CA VAL A 43 -7.59 -2.54 17.75
C VAL A 43 -8.33 -3.50 18.72
N SER A 44 -9.52 -3.13 19.17
CA SER A 44 -10.39 -4.04 19.93
C SER A 44 -10.88 -5.18 19.04
N ARG A 45 -11.05 -6.36 19.64
CA ARG A 45 -11.54 -7.56 18.94
C ARG A 45 -12.84 -7.26 18.17
N GLY A 46 -12.92 -7.68 16.93
CA GLY A 46 -14.06 -7.43 16.04
C GLY A 46 -14.09 -6.04 15.39
N SER A 47 -13.13 -5.15 15.71
CA SER A 47 -13.01 -3.87 15.01
C SER A 47 -12.73 -4.04 13.53
N VAL A 48 -13.40 -3.24 12.69
CA VAL A 48 -13.24 -3.28 11.23
C VAL A 48 -12.07 -2.40 10.80
N TRP A 49 -11.15 -2.98 10.04
CA TRP A 49 -10.03 -2.27 9.42
C TRP A 49 -10.11 -2.33 7.91
N LEU A 50 -10.06 -1.16 7.26
CA LEU A 50 -9.95 -1.03 5.83
C LEU A 50 -8.48 -1.09 5.43
N VAL A 51 -8.11 -2.08 4.59
CA VAL A 51 -6.72 -2.36 4.24
C VAL A 51 -6.54 -2.29 2.73
N THR A 52 -6.05 -1.16 2.23
CA THR A 52 -5.81 -1.02 0.79
C THR A 52 -4.51 -1.73 0.39
N GLY A 53 -4.55 -2.45 -0.73
CA GLY A 53 -3.45 -3.32 -1.14
C GLY A 53 -3.30 -4.57 -0.27
N GLY A 54 -4.25 -4.82 0.64
CA GLY A 54 -4.20 -5.87 1.66
C GLY A 54 -4.41 -7.30 1.18
N ALA A 55 -4.74 -7.50 -0.08
CA ALA A 55 -4.99 -8.83 -0.61
C ALA A 55 -3.74 -9.51 -1.21
N ARG A 56 -2.58 -8.84 -1.25
CA ARG A 56 -1.34 -9.36 -1.86
C ARG A 56 -0.08 -8.74 -1.25
N GLY A 57 1.05 -9.44 -1.43
CA GLY A 57 2.38 -8.94 -1.10
C GLY A 57 2.56 -8.58 0.37
N VAL A 58 3.38 -7.57 0.62
CA VAL A 58 3.74 -7.09 1.98
C VAL A 58 2.52 -6.75 2.82
N THR A 59 1.58 -6.00 2.24
CA THR A 59 0.40 -5.55 2.98
C THR A 59 -0.50 -6.70 3.40
N ALA A 60 -0.64 -7.75 2.57
CA ALA A 60 -1.39 -8.95 2.94
C ALA A 60 -0.73 -9.70 4.10
N ALA A 61 0.60 -9.84 4.09
CA ALA A 61 1.33 -10.51 5.16
C ALA A 61 1.17 -9.77 6.49
N CYS A 62 1.34 -8.44 6.49
CA CYS A 62 1.12 -7.61 7.68
C CYS A 62 -0.35 -7.63 8.14
N ALA A 63 -1.31 -7.52 7.21
CA ALA A 63 -2.73 -7.53 7.52
C ALA A 63 -3.16 -8.85 8.17
N ARG A 64 -2.60 -9.99 7.69
CA ARG A 64 -2.87 -11.31 8.25
C ARG A 64 -2.36 -11.42 9.70
N ALA A 65 -1.11 -11.04 9.94
CA ALA A 65 -0.54 -11.04 11.29
C ALA A 65 -1.32 -10.11 12.22
N PHE A 66 -1.63 -8.91 11.77
CA PHE A 66 -2.38 -7.90 12.51
C PHE A 66 -3.82 -8.36 12.82
N GLY A 67 -4.53 -8.88 11.83
CA GLY A 67 -5.87 -9.42 11.98
C GLY A 67 -5.93 -10.58 12.98
N LYS A 68 -4.95 -11.49 12.89
CA LYS A 68 -4.82 -12.64 13.80
C LYS A 68 -4.52 -12.21 15.25
N GLN A 69 -3.54 -11.32 15.41
CA GLN A 69 -3.09 -10.87 16.73
C GLN A 69 -4.20 -10.18 17.52
N TYR A 70 -4.99 -9.34 16.86
CA TYR A 70 -6.00 -8.51 17.52
C TYR A 70 -7.45 -9.00 17.28
N GLY A 71 -7.65 -10.06 16.52
CA GLY A 71 -8.98 -10.57 16.18
C GLY A 71 -9.82 -9.57 15.40
N LEU A 72 -9.22 -8.90 14.42
CA LEU A 72 -9.85 -7.86 13.61
C LEU A 72 -10.66 -8.44 12.46
N ARG A 73 -11.62 -7.66 11.97
CA ARG A 73 -12.35 -7.89 10.72
C ARG A 73 -11.75 -7.00 9.65
N LEU A 74 -11.41 -7.56 8.50
CA LEU A 74 -10.63 -6.88 7.49
C LEU A 74 -11.43 -6.66 6.20
N ALA A 75 -11.54 -5.40 5.78
CA ALA A 75 -11.99 -5.03 4.44
C ALA A 75 -10.76 -4.80 3.55
N LEU A 76 -10.40 -5.80 2.74
CA LEU A 76 -9.24 -5.77 1.86
C LEU A 76 -9.62 -5.10 0.54
N VAL A 77 -8.96 -4.02 0.19
CA VAL A 77 -9.27 -3.23 -1.02
C VAL A 77 -8.15 -3.33 -2.05
N GLY A 78 -8.52 -3.58 -3.30
CA GLY A 78 -7.57 -3.63 -4.42
C GLY A 78 -8.22 -3.33 -5.76
N SER A 79 -7.44 -2.96 -6.76
CA SER A 79 -7.96 -2.52 -8.07
C SER A 79 -8.35 -3.66 -9.02
N THR A 80 -8.24 -4.92 -8.60
CA THR A 80 -8.49 -6.05 -9.50
C THR A 80 -9.92 -6.54 -9.33
N GLU A 81 -10.73 -6.44 -10.38
CA GLU A 81 -11.99 -7.17 -10.47
C GLU A 81 -11.68 -8.67 -10.56
N LEU A 82 -12.29 -9.44 -9.65
CA LEU A 82 -12.06 -10.88 -9.63
C LEU A 82 -12.84 -11.55 -10.75
N VAL A 83 -12.12 -12.31 -11.55
CA VAL A 83 -12.74 -13.15 -12.59
C VAL A 83 -13.05 -14.56 -12.06
N ALA A 84 -13.88 -15.30 -12.77
CA ALA A 84 -14.10 -16.72 -12.49
C ALA A 84 -12.79 -17.50 -12.69
N VAL A 85 -12.44 -18.32 -11.72
CA VAL A 85 -11.30 -19.26 -11.79
C VAL A 85 -11.79 -20.64 -11.38
N GLU A 86 -11.25 -21.67 -12.03
CA GLU A 86 -11.54 -23.05 -11.66
C GLU A 86 -10.92 -23.37 -10.30
N PRO A 87 -11.60 -24.07 -9.38
CA PRO A 87 -11.07 -24.34 -8.03
C PRO A 87 -9.67 -24.98 -8.05
N GLY A 88 -9.40 -25.92 -8.94
CA GLY A 88 -8.09 -26.56 -9.08
C GLY A 88 -6.93 -25.62 -9.50
N TRP A 89 -7.22 -24.38 -9.92
CA TRP A 89 -6.16 -23.42 -10.24
C TRP A 89 -5.52 -22.83 -8.98
N LEU A 90 -6.21 -22.88 -7.87
CA LEU A 90 -5.69 -22.37 -6.60
C LEU A 90 -4.62 -23.30 -6.00
N ASP A 91 -4.62 -24.57 -6.37
CA ASP A 91 -3.71 -25.59 -5.85
C ASP A 91 -2.51 -25.87 -6.78
N LEU A 92 -2.43 -25.16 -7.92
CA LEU A 92 -1.34 -25.34 -8.88
C LEU A 92 0.00 -24.88 -8.27
N ASP A 93 1.01 -25.71 -8.48
CA ASP A 93 2.41 -25.32 -8.29
C ASP A 93 2.92 -24.41 -9.42
N ASP A 94 4.16 -23.96 -9.36
CA ASP A 94 4.76 -23.07 -10.35
C ASP A 94 4.73 -23.65 -11.77
N ALA A 95 4.92 -24.95 -11.92
CA ALA A 95 4.88 -25.64 -13.21
C ALA A 95 3.45 -25.65 -13.77
N GLY A 96 2.46 -25.94 -12.92
CA GLY A 96 1.04 -25.88 -13.25
C GLY A 96 0.60 -24.47 -13.64
N VAL A 97 1.00 -23.46 -12.89
CA VAL A 97 0.75 -22.03 -13.21
C VAL A 97 1.35 -21.65 -14.56
N LYS A 98 2.58 -22.08 -14.86
CA LYS A 98 3.22 -21.84 -16.14
C LYS A 98 2.47 -22.50 -17.30
N THR A 99 1.98 -23.72 -17.11
CA THR A 99 1.18 -24.45 -18.12
C THR A 99 -0.15 -23.74 -18.34
N LEU A 100 -0.86 -23.38 -17.27
CA LEU A 100 -2.12 -22.62 -17.33
C LEU A 100 -1.93 -21.29 -18.07
N LYS A 101 -0.87 -20.54 -17.76
CA LYS A 101 -0.51 -19.29 -18.43
C LYS A 101 -0.38 -19.50 -19.93
N GLY A 102 0.38 -20.52 -20.35
CA GLY A 102 0.55 -20.85 -21.77
C GLY A 102 -0.78 -21.09 -22.48
N ARG A 103 -1.66 -21.91 -21.88
CA ARG A 103 -2.99 -22.20 -22.41
C ARG A 103 -3.83 -20.93 -22.56
N LEU A 104 -4.00 -20.17 -21.48
CA LEU A 104 -4.86 -18.99 -21.46
C LEU A 104 -4.37 -17.88 -22.38
N MET A 105 -3.06 -17.73 -22.54
CA MET A 105 -2.50 -16.76 -23.50
C MET A 105 -2.79 -17.13 -24.95
N VAL A 106 -2.78 -18.42 -25.30
CA VAL A 106 -3.17 -18.91 -26.63
C VAL A 106 -4.66 -18.68 -26.88
N GLU A 107 -5.51 -19.04 -25.91
CA GLU A 107 -6.95 -18.82 -26.00
C GLU A 107 -7.32 -17.34 -26.13
N ALA A 108 -6.68 -16.45 -25.35
CA ALA A 108 -6.88 -15.01 -25.45
C ALA A 108 -6.50 -14.47 -26.85
N LYS A 109 -5.36 -14.94 -27.40
CA LYS A 109 -4.95 -14.58 -28.76
C LYS A 109 -5.98 -15.04 -29.81
N GLN A 110 -6.56 -16.23 -29.67
CA GLN A 110 -7.60 -16.73 -30.57
C GLN A 110 -8.88 -15.88 -30.52
N ARG A 111 -9.19 -15.28 -29.34
CA ARG A 111 -10.31 -14.37 -29.19
C ARG A 111 -10.01 -12.92 -29.60
N GLY A 112 -8.77 -12.62 -30.04
CA GLY A 112 -8.35 -11.27 -30.41
C GLY A 112 -8.06 -10.34 -29.23
N GLU A 113 -7.91 -10.91 -28.02
CA GLU A 113 -7.58 -10.17 -26.82
C GLU A 113 -6.06 -10.05 -26.64
N ASP A 114 -5.60 -9.07 -25.84
CA ASP A 114 -4.20 -9.02 -25.42
C ASP A 114 -3.89 -10.15 -24.43
N PRO A 115 -3.07 -11.14 -24.82
CA PRO A 115 -2.79 -12.31 -23.99
C PRO A 115 -2.12 -11.97 -22.66
N ARG A 116 -1.26 -10.93 -22.63
CA ARG A 116 -0.57 -10.51 -21.41
C ARG A 116 -1.54 -9.88 -20.42
N ARG A 117 -2.46 -9.06 -20.92
CA ARG A 117 -3.49 -8.44 -20.09
C ARG A 117 -4.46 -9.48 -19.56
N ALA A 118 -4.93 -10.39 -20.39
CA ALA A 118 -5.81 -11.49 -19.98
C ALA A 118 -5.18 -12.35 -18.88
N TRP A 119 -3.93 -12.79 -19.08
CA TRP A 119 -3.20 -13.56 -18.06
C TRP A 119 -3.05 -12.77 -16.76
N LYS A 120 -2.65 -11.50 -16.82
CA LYS A 120 -2.42 -10.68 -15.62
C LYS A 120 -3.63 -10.56 -14.71
N VAL A 121 -4.85 -10.56 -15.28
CA VAL A 121 -6.10 -10.52 -14.49
C VAL A 121 -6.32 -11.86 -13.78
N VAL A 122 -6.13 -12.98 -14.48
CA VAL A 122 -6.27 -14.33 -13.91
C VAL A 122 -5.22 -14.57 -12.83
N GLU A 123 -3.95 -14.26 -13.10
CA GLU A 123 -2.84 -14.41 -12.15
C GLU A 123 -3.12 -13.66 -10.84
N LYS A 124 -3.54 -12.40 -10.95
CA LYS A 124 -3.91 -11.60 -9.79
C LYS A 124 -5.13 -12.16 -9.04
N THR A 125 -6.12 -12.66 -9.79
CA THR A 125 -7.30 -13.27 -9.16
C THR A 125 -6.92 -14.53 -8.37
N ILE A 126 -6.07 -15.40 -8.92
CA ILE A 126 -5.56 -16.59 -8.23
C ILE A 126 -4.80 -16.17 -6.96
N GLU A 127 -3.91 -15.19 -7.06
CA GLU A 127 -3.12 -14.68 -5.93
C GLU A 127 -4.02 -14.12 -4.82
N ILE A 128 -5.03 -13.31 -5.17
CA ILE A 128 -5.99 -12.75 -4.21
C ILE A 128 -6.82 -13.87 -3.55
N ARG A 129 -7.33 -14.82 -4.32
CA ARG A 129 -8.14 -15.93 -3.76
C ARG A 129 -7.31 -16.84 -2.86
N ARG A 130 -6.05 -17.13 -3.20
CA ARG A 130 -5.12 -17.85 -2.31
C ARG A 130 -4.90 -17.07 -1.00
N SER A 131 -4.73 -15.77 -1.10
CA SER A 131 -4.60 -14.91 0.08
C SER A 131 -5.85 -14.94 0.95
N LEU A 132 -7.04 -14.81 0.38
CA LEU A 132 -8.32 -14.91 1.11
C LEU A 132 -8.48 -16.26 1.79
N ALA A 133 -8.15 -17.36 1.10
CA ALA A 133 -8.16 -18.69 1.68
C ALA A 133 -7.19 -18.83 2.87
N ALA A 134 -6.03 -18.16 2.80
CA ALA A 134 -5.07 -18.12 3.91
C ALA A 134 -5.59 -17.33 5.12
N PHE A 135 -6.32 -16.23 4.91
CA PHE A 135 -7.00 -15.52 5.99
C PHE A 135 -8.05 -16.41 6.67
N ASP A 136 -8.88 -17.06 5.88
CA ASP A 136 -9.94 -17.96 6.37
C ASP A 136 -9.35 -19.15 7.16
N ALA A 137 -8.31 -19.79 6.64
CA ALA A 137 -7.62 -20.90 7.31
C ALA A 137 -7.02 -20.51 8.67
N GLU A 138 -6.71 -19.22 8.88
CA GLU A 138 -6.24 -18.68 10.16
C GLU A 138 -7.38 -18.13 11.04
N GLY A 139 -8.64 -18.28 10.62
CA GLY A 139 -9.82 -17.79 11.34
C GLY A 139 -9.97 -16.28 11.32
N ILE A 140 -9.42 -15.59 10.31
CA ILE A 140 -9.50 -14.14 10.16
C ILE A 140 -10.64 -13.81 9.19
N GLU A 141 -11.63 -13.06 9.65
CA GLU A 141 -12.71 -12.56 8.80
C GLU A 141 -12.17 -11.48 7.85
N ALA A 142 -12.07 -11.79 6.57
CA ALA A 142 -11.55 -10.90 5.55
C ALA A 142 -12.44 -10.88 4.30
N HIS A 143 -12.86 -9.69 3.88
CA HIS A 143 -13.70 -9.45 2.71
C HIS A 143 -12.93 -8.64 1.68
N TYR A 144 -13.06 -8.98 0.39
CA TYR A 144 -12.37 -8.27 -0.67
C TYR A 144 -13.33 -7.34 -1.43
N PHE A 145 -12.91 -6.09 -1.59
CA PHE A 145 -13.63 -5.04 -2.30
C PHE A 145 -12.79 -4.53 -3.47
N PRO A 146 -13.20 -4.77 -4.73
CA PRO A 146 -12.55 -4.18 -5.88
C PRO A 146 -12.82 -2.67 -5.93
N CYS A 147 -11.76 -1.87 -6.07
CA CYS A 147 -11.89 -0.41 -6.10
C CYS A 147 -10.67 0.23 -6.78
N ASP A 148 -10.91 1.11 -7.74
CA ASP A 148 -9.91 2.04 -8.23
C ASP A 148 -9.82 3.25 -7.29
N LEU A 149 -8.74 3.33 -6.54
CA LEU A 149 -8.51 4.39 -5.56
C LEU A 149 -8.22 5.77 -6.18
N SER A 150 -8.06 5.85 -7.50
CA SER A 150 -7.91 7.14 -8.20
C SER A 150 -9.24 7.85 -8.47
N GLU A 151 -10.37 7.16 -8.28
CA GLU A 151 -11.70 7.64 -8.59
C GLU A 151 -12.51 7.91 -7.31
N GLN A 152 -12.71 9.18 -6.97
CA GLN A 152 -13.31 9.60 -5.69
C GLN A 152 -14.68 8.98 -5.43
N GLU A 153 -15.56 8.95 -6.44
CA GLU A 153 -16.91 8.43 -6.28
C GLU A 153 -16.94 6.91 -6.10
N VAL A 154 -16.03 6.19 -6.79
CA VAL A 154 -15.84 4.75 -6.61
C VAL A 154 -15.36 4.43 -5.19
N VAL A 155 -14.44 5.24 -4.68
CA VAL A 155 -13.96 5.10 -3.29
C VAL A 155 -15.08 5.37 -2.29
N ARG A 156 -15.88 6.41 -2.51
CA ARG A 156 -17.02 6.74 -1.63
C ARG A 156 -18.01 5.57 -1.56
N GLN A 157 -18.35 5.00 -2.71
CA GLN A 157 -19.26 3.84 -2.76
C GLN A 157 -18.66 2.62 -2.07
N MET A 158 -17.38 2.32 -2.33
CA MET A 158 -16.68 1.20 -1.70
C MET A 158 -16.67 1.33 -0.17
N VAL A 159 -16.42 2.52 0.38
CA VAL A 159 -16.45 2.72 1.84
C VAL A 159 -17.86 2.50 2.40
N ALA A 160 -18.90 2.95 1.69
CA ALA A 160 -20.30 2.68 2.07
C ALA A 160 -20.63 1.18 2.07
N ASP A 161 -20.17 0.46 1.04
CA ASP A 161 -20.34 -1.00 0.94
C ASP A 161 -19.61 -1.74 2.09
N VAL A 162 -18.40 -1.33 2.44
CA VAL A 162 -17.67 -1.86 3.60
C VAL A 162 -18.45 -1.63 4.88
N GLN A 163 -18.95 -0.43 5.10
CA GLN A 163 -19.72 -0.11 6.31
C GLN A 163 -21.03 -0.92 6.40
N CYS A 164 -21.68 -1.15 5.27
CA CYS A 164 -22.92 -1.93 5.21
C CYS A 164 -22.67 -3.43 5.43
N GLN A 165 -21.63 -4.01 4.79
CA GLN A 165 -21.41 -5.45 4.77
C GLN A 165 -20.55 -5.95 5.93
N VAL A 166 -19.58 -5.15 6.36
CA VAL A 166 -18.60 -5.54 7.39
C VAL A 166 -18.83 -4.78 8.69
N GLY A 167 -19.07 -3.47 8.61
CA GLY A 167 -19.33 -2.62 9.75
C GLY A 167 -18.54 -1.29 9.72
N PRO A 168 -18.69 -0.46 10.76
CA PRO A 168 -18.05 0.85 10.80
C PRO A 168 -16.52 0.73 10.82
N VAL A 169 -15.86 1.47 9.93
CA VAL A 169 -14.40 1.48 9.81
C VAL A 169 -13.78 2.14 11.04
N ARG A 170 -13.01 1.37 11.81
CA ARG A 170 -12.31 1.81 13.02
C ARG A 170 -10.84 2.11 12.79
N GLY A 171 -10.27 1.57 11.72
CA GLY A 171 -8.88 1.82 11.35
C GLY A 171 -8.63 1.66 9.88
N ILE A 172 -7.55 2.29 9.40
CA ILE A 172 -7.12 2.23 8.02
C ILE A 172 -5.65 1.79 7.97
N VAL A 173 -5.34 0.77 7.16
CA VAL A 173 -3.99 0.48 6.68
C VAL A 173 -3.94 0.82 5.19
N HIS A 174 -3.21 1.85 4.84
CA HIS A 174 -3.07 2.26 3.44
C HIS A 174 -1.76 1.78 2.84
N GLY A 175 -1.80 0.58 2.23
CA GLY A 175 -0.67 -0.06 1.57
C GLY A 175 -0.77 -0.10 0.04
N ALA A 176 -1.84 0.43 -0.55
CA ALA A 176 -1.97 0.51 -2.00
C ALA A 176 -0.83 1.33 -2.62
N GLY A 177 -0.33 0.88 -3.75
CA GLY A 177 0.72 1.56 -4.49
C GLY A 177 1.15 0.77 -5.72
N PHE A 178 1.68 1.53 -6.66
CA PHE A 178 2.26 1.01 -7.88
C PHE A 178 3.61 1.68 -8.11
N GLU A 179 4.57 0.95 -8.64
CA GLU A 179 5.90 1.44 -8.97
C GLU A 179 6.26 1.00 -10.38
N SER A 180 6.75 1.95 -11.17
CA SER A 180 7.27 1.73 -12.52
C SER A 180 8.47 2.65 -12.73
N ALA A 181 9.65 2.16 -12.31
CA ALA A 181 10.88 2.91 -12.44
C ALA A 181 11.20 3.16 -13.92
N CYS A 182 11.38 4.41 -14.27
CA CYS A 182 11.93 4.82 -15.57
C CYS A 182 12.55 6.22 -15.46
N ARG A 183 13.43 6.56 -16.39
CA ARG A 183 14.03 7.90 -16.44
C ARG A 183 12.95 8.97 -16.52
N PHE A 184 13.18 10.11 -15.87
CA PHE A 184 12.22 11.20 -15.77
C PHE A 184 11.69 11.64 -17.14
N GLU A 185 12.54 11.73 -18.15
CA GLU A 185 12.19 12.15 -19.51
C GLU A 185 11.26 11.17 -20.24
N LYS A 186 11.16 9.93 -19.72
CA LYS A 186 10.28 8.88 -20.26
C LYS A 186 8.98 8.73 -19.48
N LYS A 187 8.82 9.45 -18.37
CA LYS A 187 7.59 9.41 -17.59
C LYS A 187 6.46 10.11 -18.34
N THR A 188 5.35 9.42 -18.47
CA THR A 188 4.13 9.99 -19.05
C THR A 188 3.21 10.51 -17.96
N HIS A 189 2.34 11.47 -18.28
CA HIS A 189 1.34 11.96 -17.35
C HIS A 189 0.46 10.82 -16.79
N ALA A 190 0.00 9.91 -17.65
CA ALA A 190 -0.80 8.75 -17.24
C ALA A 190 -0.03 7.83 -16.28
N GLY A 191 1.25 7.54 -16.53
CA GLY A 191 2.09 6.73 -15.65
C GLY A 191 2.32 7.41 -14.29
N PHE A 192 2.55 8.73 -14.32
CA PHE A 192 2.70 9.53 -13.11
C PHE A 192 1.40 9.49 -12.25
N SER A 193 0.25 9.75 -12.87
CA SER A 193 -1.05 9.70 -12.20
C SER A 193 -1.35 8.32 -11.62
N ALA A 194 -1.07 7.24 -12.38
CA ALA A 194 -1.26 5.86 -11.92
C ALA A 194 -0.40 5.50 -10.69
N THR A 195 0.74 6.17 -10.50
CA THR A 195 1.60 5.97 -9.33
C THR A 195 1.16 6.82 -8.14
N VAL A 196 0.85 8.10 -8.38
CA VAL A 196 0.60 9.08 -7.30
C VAL A 196 -0.84 9.01 -6.78
N PHE A 197 -1.83 8.95 -7.67
CA PHE A 197 -3.24 9.10 -7.28
C PHE A 197 -3.72 8.00 -6.33
N PRO A 198 -3.52 6.69 -6.59
CA PRO A 198 -4.01 5.67 -5.67
C PRO A 198 -3.38 5.77 -4.28
N LYS A 199 -2.13 6.25 -4.19
CA LYS A 199 -1.39 6.35 -2.92
C LYS A 199 -1.70 7.64 -2.16
N ALA A 200 -1.76 8.77 -2.81
CA ALA A 200 -2.01 10.06 -2.16
C ALA A 200 -3.50 10.41 -2.14
N LEU A 201 -4.12 10.57 -3.31
CA LEU A 201 -5.54 10.94 -3.39
C LEU A 201 -6.45 9.83 -2.87
N GLY A 202 -6.11 8.55 -3.10
CA GLY A 202 -6.87 7.42 -2.60
C GLY A 202 -7.04 7.44 -1.09
N LEU A 203 -5.98 7.78 -0.34
CA LEU A 203 -6.11 7.96 1.12
C LEU A 203 -7.01 9.16 1.47
N GLU A 204 -6.85 10.28 0.79
CA GLU A 204 -7.71 11.46 1.01
C GLU A 204 -9.19 11.13 0.78
N TYR A 205 -9.51 10.41 -0.30
CA TYR A 205 -10.87 10.01 -0.61
C TYR A 205 -11.45 9.04 0.43
N ILE A 206 -10.65 8.08 0.91
CA ILE A 206 -11.07 7.17 2.00
C ILE A 206 -11.33 7.96 3.28
N LEU A 207 -10.43 8.88 3.64
CA LEU A 207 -10.59 9.73 4.84
C LEU A 207 -11.81 10.65 4.75
N ALA A 208 -12.15 11.12 3.56
CA ALA A 208 -13.34 11.95 3.33
C ALA A 208 -14.65 11.14 3.38
N ALA A 209 -14.60 9.85 3.01
CA ALA A 209 -15.76 8.96 3.01
C ALA A 209 -15.98 8.24 4.36
N THR A 210 -14.98 8.24 5.25
CA THR A 210 -15.05 7.56 6.55
C THR A 210 -15.53 8.54 7.63
N ASP A 211 -16.41 8.07 8.53
CA ASP A 211 -16.83 8.86 9.68
C ASP A 211 -15.65 9.09 10.64
N GLU A 212 -15.24 10.34 10.77
CA GLU A 212 -14.11 10.75 11.58
C GLU A 212 -14.28 10.38 13.07
N LYS A 213 -15.50 10.40 13.58
CA LYS A 213 -15.81 10.04 14.98
C LYS A 213 -15.60 8.56 15.26
N MET A 214 -15.69 7.73 14.24
CA MET A 214 -15.50 6.29 14.34
C MET A 214 -14.05 5.87 14.09
N LEU A 215 -13.28 6.70 13.37
CA LEU A 215 -11.92 6.38 12.97
C LEU A 215 -10.93 6.59 14.13
N GLY A 216 -10.32 5.51 14.61
CA GLY A 216 -9.42 5.52 15.76
C GLY A 216 -7.93 5.36 15.42
N ALA A 217 -7.56 4.99 14.19
CA ALA A 217 -6.16 4.91 13.78
C ALA A 217 -5.96 4.91 12.26
N VAL A 218 -4.82 5.44 11.81
CA VAL A 218 -4.39 5.40 10.40
C VAL A 218 -2.94 4.97 10.29
N ILE A 219 -2.67 3.95 9.49
CA ILE A 219 -1.33 3.43 9.20
C ILE A 219 -1.07 3.57 7.70
N GLY A 220 -0.02 4.28 7.33
CA GLY A 220 0.45 4.37 5.96
C GLY A 220 1.65 3.45 5.70
N PHE A 221 1.63 2.70 4.60
CA PHE A 221 2.78 1.97 4.11
C PHE A 221 3.49 2.78 3.03
N GLY A 222 4.48 3.53 3.45
CA GLY A 222 5.36 4.32 2.62
C GLY A 222 6.63 3.55 2.21
N SER A 223 7.59 4.28 1.71
CA SER A 223 8.90 3.76 1.29
C SER A 223 10.00 4.71 1.71
N THR A 224 11.18 4.18 1.98
CA THR A 224 12.41 4.98 2.14
C THR A 224 12.66 5.88 0.92
N SER A 225 12.20 5.49 -0.28
CA SER A 225 12.25 6.34 -1.48
C SER A 225 11.50 7.66 -1.30
N GLY A 226 10.47 7.72 -0.45
CA GLY A 226 9.77 8.98 -0.13
C GLY A 226 10.61 9.98 0.68
N ARG A 227 11.74 9.54 1.24
CA ARG A 227 12.66 10.40 2.01
C ARG A 227 13.98 10.64 1.30
N PHE A 228 14.49 9.61 0.63
CA PHE A 228 15.84 9.61 0.06
C PHE A 228 15.84 9.56 -1.47
N GLY A 229 14.66 9.53 -2.09
CA GLY A 229 14.54 9.35 -3.53
C GLY A 229 14.86 7.93 -3.97
N GLY A 230 14.96 7.75 -5.29
CA GLY A 230 15.35 6.49 -5.92
C GLY A 230 15.55 6.68 -7.43
N HIS A 231 16.46 5.95 -8.02
CA HIS A 231 16.72 6.03 -9.45
C HIS A 231 15.47 5.68 -10.26
N GLY A 232 15.04 6.62 -11.10
CA GLY A 232 13.84 6.46 -11.92
C GLY A 232 12.52 6.48 -11.17
N GLN A 233 12.50 6.82 -9.89
CA GLN A 233 11.35 6.73 -8.98
C GLN A 233 10.76 8.10 -8.58
N ALA A 234 10.91 9.14 -9.39
CA ALA A 234 10.47 10.50 -9.04
C ALA A 234 8.98 10.56 -8.63
N ASP A 235 8.09 9.91 -9.38
CA ASP A 235 6.67 9.79 -9.09
C ASP A 235 6.40 8.91 -7.84
N TYR A 236 7.11 7.80 -7.71
CA TYR A 236 6.98 6.91 -6.56
C TYR A 236 7.49 7.57 -5.27
N ALA A 237 8.62 8.28 -5.34
CA ALA A 237 9.13 9.06 -4.22
C ALA A 237 8.13 10.14 -3.80
N MET A 238 7.60 10.90 -4.75
CA MET A 238 6.57 11.90 -4.50
C MET A 238 5.31 11.31 -3.87
N ALA A 239 4.82 10.18 -4.38
CA ALA A 239 3.63 9.50 -3.85
C ALA A 239 3.81 9.10 -2.38
N ASN A 240 4.99 8.56 -2.02
CA ASN A 240 5.29 8.15 -0.65
C ASN A 240 5.53 9.32 0.29
N ASP A 241 6.11 10.43 -0.19
CA ASP A 241 6.27 11.65 0.60
C ASP A 241 4.93 12.35 0.84
N LEU A 242 4.05 12.42 -0.18
CA LEU A 242 2.68 12.92 -0.01
C LEU A 242 1.89 12.08 0.98
N LEU A 243 1.98 10.74 0.91
CA LEU A 243 1.37 9.86 1.89
C LEU A 243 1.79 10.22 3.31
N ALA A 244 3.10 10.42 3.54
CA ALA A 244 3.60 10.78 4.86
C ALA A 244 3.06 12.13 5.36
N LYS A 245 2.94 13.11 4.47
CA LYS A 245 2.39 14.43 4.78
C LYS A 245 0.89 14.37 5.08
N ILE A 246 0.12 13.56 4.34
CA ILE A 246 -1.32 13.36 4.57
C ILE A 246 -1.53 12.69 5.95
N VAL A 247 -0.81 11.61 6.24
CA VAL A 247 -0.91 10.91 7.55
C VAL A 247 -0.46 11.82 8.70
N GLY A 248 0.60 12.61 8.50
CA GLY A 248 1.04 13.62 9.48
C GLY A 248 -0.04 14.66 9.77
N ARG A 249 -0.75 15.12 8.73
CA ARG A 249 -1.90 16.04 8.86
C ARG A 249 -3.06 15.39 9.61
N VAL A 250 -3.41 14.14 9.34
CA VAL A 250 -4.45 13.41 10.09
C VAL A 250 -4.14 13.42 11.59
N ARG A 251 -2.89 13.15 11.96
CA ARG A 251 -2.45 13.18 13.36
C ARG A 251 -2.54 14.58 13.97
N ALA A 252 -2.11 15.60 13.23
CA ALA A 252 -2.05 16.98 13.74
C ALA A 252 -3.43 17.64 13.85
N ASP A 253 -4.28 17.49 12.81
CA ASP A 253 -5.52 18.25 12.68
C ASP A 253 -6.71 17.51 13.29
N ARG A 254 -6.72 16.16 13.20
CA ARG A 254 -7.85 15.34 13.68
C ARG A 254 -7.59 14.66 15.02
N ASN A 255 -6.37 14.78 15.56
CA ASN A 255 -5.95 14.11 16.79
C ASN A 255 -6.18 12.57 16.76
N ILE A 256 -6.14 11.97 15.58
CA ILE A 256 -6.24 10.53 15.39
C ILE A 256 -4.82 9.95 15.41
N PRO A 257 -4.56 8.87 16.18
CA PRO A 257 -3.29 8.14 16.10
C PRO A 257 -2.97 7.74 14.66
N ALA A 258 -1.88 8.28 14.13
CA ALA A 258 -1.51 8.06 12.74
C ALA A 258 0.00 7.94 12.59
N THR A 259 0.46 6.98 11.78
CA THR A 259 1.88 6.72 11.52
C THR A 259 2.12 6.25 10.09
N VAL A 260 3.34 6.45 9.60
CA VAL A 260 3.80 5.90 8.32
C VAL A 260 5.03 5.07 8.55
N PHE A 261 5.01 3.85 8.07
CA PHE A 261 6.20 3.02 7.97
C PHE A 261 6.87 3.27 6.62
N HIS A 262 8.05 3.87 6.64
CA HIS A 262 8.89 4.03 5.45
C HIS A 262 9.69 2.75 5.20
N TRP A 263 9.02 1.76 4.58
CA TRP A 263 9.59 0.45 4.38
C TRP A 263 10.84 0.47 3.49
N HIS A 264 11.78 -0.32 3.88
CA HIS A 264 12.91 -0.77 3.08
C HIS A 264 12.46 -1.87 2.09
N ALA A 265 13.34 -2.34 1.22
CA ALA A 265 13.06 -3.49 0.35
C ALA A 265 12.85 -4.76 1.19
N TRP A 266 11.73 -5.47 0.95
CA TRP A 266 11.40 -6.71 1.61
C TRP A 266 11.86 -7.92 0.80
N ASP A 267 12.29 -8.97 1.50
CA ASP A 267 12.57 -10.27 0.91
C ASP A 267 11.25 -11.06 0.69
N GLU A 268 11.27 -12.04 -0.17
CA GLU A 268 10.19 -12.99 -0.47
C GLU A 268 8.92 -12.39 -1.09
N VAL A 269 8.48 -11.19 -0.69
CA VAL A 269 7.22 -10.59 -1.12
C VAL A 269 7.35 -9.13 -1.56
N GLY A 270 6.42 -8.67 -2.40
CA GLY A 270 6.32 -7.28 -2.80
C GLY A 270 7.03 -6.95 -4.11
N MET A 271 7.15 -5.65 -4.41
CA MET A 271 7.69 -5.18 -5.70
C MET A 271 9.19 -5.38 -5.81
N ALA A 272 9.91 -5.28 -4.70
CA ALA A 272 11.36 -5.42 -4.65
C ALA A 272 11.85 -6.87 -4.82
N SER A 273 11.02 -7.87 -4.51
CA SER A 273 11.35 -9.30 -4.67
C SER A 273 11.32 -9.80 -6.11
N ARG A 274 10.82 -8.99 -7.07
CA ARG A 274 10.84 -9.34 -8.51
C ARG A 274 12.28 -9.47 -8.98
N PRO A 275 12.62 -10.50 -9.80
CA PRO A 275 14.01 -10.77 -10.21
C PRO A 275 14.76 -9.55 -10.75
N GLU A 276 14.09 -8.73 -11.60
CA GLU A 276 14.69 -7.56 -12.21
C GLU A 276 14.97 -6.45 -11.18
N SER A 277 14.03 -6.22 -10.25
CA SER A 277 14.19 -5.23 -9.18
C SER A 277 15.25 -5.69 -8.18
N ARG A 278 15.20 -6.96 -7.78
CA ARG A 278 16.13 -7.55 -6.84
C ARG A 278 17.57 -7.43 -7.33
N PHE A 279 17.84 -7.83 -8.58
CA PHE A 279 19.16 -7.72 -9.18
C PHE A 279 19.73 -6.31 -9.10
N VAL A 280 18.92 -5.30 -9.45
CA VAL A 280 19.36 -3.89 -9.41
C VAL A 280 19.64 -3.44 -7.97
N LEU A 281 18.79 -3.77 -7.02
CA LEU A 281 18.92 -3.35 -5.62
C LEU A 281 20.16 -4.00 -4.97
N GLU A 282 20.45 -5.27 -5.27
CA GLU A 282 21.65 -5.98 -4.81
C GLU A 282 22.94 -5.33 -5.35
N GLN A 283 22.95 -4.84 -6.59
CA GLN A 283 24.09 -4.11 -7.15
C GLN A 283 24.39 -2.80 -6.39
N PHE A 284 23.37 -2.19 -5.78
CA PHE A 284 23.53 -1.03 -4.90
C PHE A 284 23.86 -1.39 -3.46
N GLY A 285 24.11 -2.68 -3.16
CA GLY A 285 24.45 -3.14 -1.81
C GLY A 285 23.29 -3.11 -0.82
N LEU A 286 22.04 -3.01 -1.30
CA LEU A 286 20.87 -2.99 -0.44
C LEU A 286 20.60 -4.39 0.10
N LYS A 287 20.41 -4.49 1.42
CA LYS A 287 19.95 -5.71 2.09
C LYS A 287 18.44 -5.73 2.10
N PHE A 288 17.85 -6.90 1.98
CA PHE A 288 16.41 -7.10 2.04
C PHE A 288 16.00 -7.45 3.46
N MET A 289 14.88 -6.88 3.89
CA MET A 289 14.30 -7.19 5.19
C MET A 289 13.58 -8.54 5.11
N PRO A 290 13.90 -9.51 5.97
CA PRO A 290 13.19 -10.77 6.03
C PRO A 290 11.69 -10.55 6.31
N LEU A 291 10.83 -11.34 5.64
CA LEU A 291 9.37 -11.22 5.79
C LEU A 291 8.94 -11.33 7.26
N ALA A 292 9.49 -12.30 7.99
CA ALA A 292 9.16 -12.53 9.39
C ALA A 292 9.51 -11.33 10.29
N GLU A 293 10.65 -10.68 10.03
CA GLU A 293 11.10 -9.48 10.75
C GLU A 293 10.18 -8.29 10.47
N GLY A 294 9.91 -8.03 9.19
CA GLY A 294 9.06 -6.91 8.80
C GLY A 294 7.62 -7.01 9.30
N VAL A 295 7.10 -8.23 9.45
CA VAL A 295 5.75 -8.46 9.99
C VAL A 295 5.69 -8.22 11.51
N GLN A 296 6.81 -8.34 12.23
CA GLN A 296 6.87 -8.10 13.68
C GLN A 296 6.84 -6.61 14.03
N HIS A 297 7.32 -5.76 13.12
CA HIS A 297 7.27 -4.30 13.29
C HIS A 297 5.88 -3.74 13.06
#